data_222232f57770fb456f5f4b9c509e8d8d
#
_entry.id   222232f57770fb456f5f4b9c509e8d8d
#
_cell.length_a   1.000
_cell.length_b   1.000
_cell.length_c   1.000
_cell.angle_alpha   90.00
_cell.angle_beta   90.00
_cell.angle_gamma   90.00
#
_symmetry.space_group_name_H-M   'P 1'
#
loop_
_entity.id
_entity.type
_entity.pdbx_description
1 polymer ?
#
loop_
_entity_poly.entity_id
_entity_poly.type
_entity_poly.pdbx_seq_one_letter_code
_entity_poly.pdbx_strand_id
1 'polypeptide(L)'
;MQINSRLFGEIDVEDDKVIDFKNGIIGFEEYRKYALIFDAEKESSKSIMWLQSMEEPELAFPVADPTHICNGYNPVVEDELLESIGGIDKPEDVFVLVVLTVPSDLTKMTANLKAPLVINTDTRKGCQIIVSNEEYQVRYNVYDYVQSLKKEEGKC
;
A
#
# COMPACT_ATOMS: atom_id res chain seq x y z
N MET A 1 -6.65 18.14 -4.23
CA MET A 1 -7.76 17.40 -4.85
C MET A 1 -8.80 17.02 -3.81
N GLN A 2 -10.04 17.11 -4.17
CA GLN A 2 -11.15 16.69 -3.29
C GLN A 2 -11.83 15.45 -3.86
N ILE A 3 -12.27 14.58 -2.96
CA ILE A 3 -13.07 13.42 -3.34
C ILE A 3 -14.05 13.09 -2.22
N ASN A 4 -15.24 12.61 -2.61
CA ASN A 4 -16.24 12.13 -1.66
C ASN A 4 -16.11 10.61 -1.56
N SER A 5 -15.20 10.14 -0.72
CA SER A 5 -14.88 8.74 -0.55
C SER A 5 -16.04 7.96 0.07
N ARG A 6 -16.32 6.77 -0.46
CA ARG A 6 -17.31 5.86 0.14
C ARG A 6 -16.95 5.49 1.59
N LEU A 7 -15.66 5.34 1.88
CA LEU A 7 -15.20 4.91 3.20
C LEU A 7 -14.98 6.07 4.17
N PHE A 8 -14.56 7.24 3.68
CA PHE A 8 -14.08 8.33 4.52
C PHE A 8 -14.89 9.62 4.38
N GLY A 9 -15.89 9.65 3.48
CA GLY A 9 -16.65 10.86 3.19
C GLY A 9 -15.84 11.88 2.42
N GLU A 10 -16.16 13.16 2.59
CA GLU A 10 -15.42 14.22 1.90
C GLU A 10 -14.01 14.35 2.45
N ILE A 11 -13.04 14.22 1.59
CA ILE A 11 -11.63 14.43 1.92
C ILE A 11 -11.00 15.40 0.92
N ASP A 12 -10.13 16.25 1.43
CA ASP A 12 -9.35 17.18 0.63
C ASP A 12 -7.88 16.86 0.84
N VAL A 13 -7.23 16.40 -0.23
CA VAL A 13 -5.82 16.02 -0.21
C VAL A 13 -5.03 17.06 -0.97
N GLU A 14 -3.99 17.62 -0.34
CA GLU A 14 -3.09 18.55 -1.01
C GLU A 14 -2.48 17.88 -2.25
N ASP A 15 -2.34 18.62 -3.33
CA ASP A 15 -1.84 18.07 -4.59
C ASP A 15 -0.46 17.43 -4.47
N ASP A 16 0.39 17.94 -3.59
CA ASP A 16 1.72 17.38 -3.35
C ASP A 16 1.70 16.08 -2.56
N LYS A 17 0.53 15.68 -2.05
CA LYS A 17 0.35 14.41 -1.35
C LYS A 17 -0.33 13.35 -2.20
N VAL A 18 -0.76 13.70 -3.41
CA VAL A 18 -1.32 12.76 -4.35
C VAL A 18 -0.20 11.96 -5.01
N ILE A 19 -0.37 10.64 -5.05
CA ILE A 19 0.60 9.74 -5.66
C ILE A 19 0.12 9.37 -7.06
N ASP A 20 0.98 9.53 -8.05
CA ASP A 20 0.66 9.22 -9.44
C ASP A 20 1.25 7.86 -9.83
N PHE A 21 0.38 6.89 -10.09
CA PHE A 21 0.74 5.58 -10.63
C PHE A 21 0.57 5.63 -12.14
N LYS A 22 1.64 5.95 -12.85
CA LYS A 22 1.63 6.16 -14.31
C LYS A 22 0.91 5.05 -15.08
N ASN A 23 1.09 3.80 -14.67
CA ASN A 23 0.48 2.65 -15.31
C ASN A 23 -0.72 2.09 -14.51
N GLY A 24 -1.17 2.82 -13.48
CA GLY A 24 -2.24 2.36 -12.61
C GLY A 24 -1.81 1.21 -11.72
N ILE A 25 -2.79 0.56 -11.12
CA ILE A 25 -2.60 -0.64 -10.31
C ILE A 25 -3.21 -1.81 -11.06
N ILE A 26 -2.58 -2.98 -11.02
CA ILE A 26 -3.03 -4.17 -11.75
C ILE A 26 -4.51 -4.44 -11.50
N GLY A 27 -5.29 -4.49 -12.57
CA GLY A 27 -6.74 -4.63 -12.52
C GLY A 27 -7.50 -3.31 -12.49
N PHE A 28 -6.80 -2.18 -12.27
CA PHE A 28 -7.40 -0.85 -12.15
C PHE A 28 -6.55 0.20 -12.86
N GLU A 29 -6.05 -0.14 -14.04
CA GLU A 29 -5.08 0.67 -14.79
C GLU A 29 -5.65 2.01 -15.26
N GLU A 30 -6.97 2.16 -15.29
CA GLU A 30 -7.64 3.40 -15.68
C GLU A 30 -7.56 4.49 -14.63
N TYR A 31 -7.27 4.13 -13.37
CA TYR A 31 -7.14 5.08 -12.27
C TYR A 31 -5.67 5.21 -11.88
N ARG A 32 -5.18 6.43 -11.84
CA ARG A 32 -3.75 6.70 -11.64
C ARG A 32 -3.43 7.50 -10.38
N LYS A 33 -4.39 8.29 -9.90
CA LYS A 33 -4.14 9.20 -8.76
C LYS A 33 -4.73 8.64 -7.48
N TYR A 34 -3.88 8.56 -6.46
CA TYR A 34 -4.23 7.96 -5.17
C TYR A 34 -3.69 8.80 -4.03
N ALA A 35 -4.30 8.66 -2.87
CA ALA A 35 -3.79 9.24 -1.63
C ALA A 35 -3.73 8.16 -0.57
N LEU A 36 -2.68 8.20 0.24
CA LEU A 36 -2.51 7.27 1.35
C LEU A 36 -3.19 7.87 2.57
N ILE A 37 -4.17 7.13 3.11
CA ILE A 37 -4.96 7.55 4.27
C ILE A 37 -4.72 6.57 5.40
N PHE A 38 -4.39 7.09 6.56
CA PHE A 38 -4.21 6.27 7.76
C PHE A 38 -4.97 6.91 8.92
N ASP A 39 -5.38 6.05 9.85
CA ASP A 39 -6.10 6.48 11.03
C ASP A 39 -5.14 7.19 11.98
N ALA A 40 -5.31 8.50 12.14
CA ALA A 40 -4.44 9.31 13.00
C ALA A 40 -4.53 8.93 14.48
N GLU A 41 -5.62 8.27 14.89
CA GLU A 41 -5.79 7.80 16.26
C GLU A 41 -4.96 6.54 16.53
N LYS A 42 -4.58 5.83 15.49
CA LYS A 42 -3.75 4.63 15.58
C LYS A 42 -2.36 4.95 15.06
N GLU A 43 -1.51 5.48 15.90
CA GLU A 43 -0.15 5.89 15.53
C GLU A 43 0.78 4.70 15.26
N SER A 44 0.30 3.47 15.40
CA SER A 44 1.12 2.29 15.16
C SER A 44 1.49 2.18 13.68
N SER A 45 2.78 2.04 13.38
CA SER A 45 3.27 1.79 12.02
C SER A 45 2.81 0.43 11.47
N LYS A 46 2.26 -0.42 12.34
CA LYS A 46 1.71 -1.73 11.98
C LYS A 46 0.27 -1.65 11.53
N SER A 47 -0.37 -0.49 11.67
CA SER A 47 -1.77 -0.32 11.30
C SER A 47 -1.98 -0.48 9.80
N ILE A 48 -3.16 -1.00 9.44
CA ILE A 48 -3.58 -1.06 8.04
C ILE A 48 -3.88 0.36 7.58
N MET A 49 -3.33 0.72 6.43
CA MET A 49 -3.58 2.00 5.78
C MET A 49 -4.50 1.78 4.59
N TRP A 50 -5.01 2.87 4.02
CA TRP A 50 -5.89 2.81 2.86
C TRP A 50 -5.30 3.65 1.74
N LEU A 51 -5.22 3.05 0.55
CA LEU A 51 -4.83 3.77 -0.66
C LEU A 51 -6.11 4.12 -1.42
N GLN A 52 -6.57 5.35 -1.23
CA GLN A 52 -7.82 5.85 -1.79
C GLN A 52 -7.59 6.41 -3.18
N SER A 53 -8.38 5.94 -4.17
CA SER A 53 -8.39 6.56 -5.49
C SER A 53 -8.93 7.98 -5.40
N MET A 54 -8.24 8.92 -6.02
CA MET A 54 -8.70 10.31 -6.12
C MET A 54 -9.53 10.53 -7.39
N GLU A 55 -9.77 9.49 -8.15
CA GLU A 55 -10.57 9.54 -9.39
C GLU A 55 -11.86 8.74 -9.28
N GLU A 56 -11.85 7.68 -8.45
CA GLU A 56 -13.04 6.84 -8.23
C GLU A 56 -13.37 6.77 -6.74
N PRO A 57 -14.47 7.43 -6.29
CA PRO A 57 -14.82 7.48 -4.86
C PRO A 57 -15.00 6.14 -4.18
N GLU A 58 -15.41 5.11 -4.92
CA GLU A 58 -15.66 3.79 -4.36
C GLU A 58 -14.41 2.92 -4.23
N LEU A 59 -13.30 3.33 -4.84
CA LEU A 59 -12.10 2.52 -4.92
C LEU A 59 -11.09 2.91 -3.85
N ALA A 60 -10.81 1.99 -2.92
CA ALA A 60 -9.76 2.12 -1.93
C ALA A 60 -9.18 0.75 -1.65
N PHE A 61 -7.86 0.66 -1.57
CA PHE A 61 -7.16 -0.59 -1.29
C PHE A 61 -6.65 -0.58 0.14
N PRO A 62 -6.94 -1.62 0.95
CA PRO A 62 -6.25 -1.78 2.22
C PRO A 62 -4.81 -2.19 1.94
N VAL A 63 -3.87 -1.49 2.55
CA VAL A 63 -2.44 -1.70 2.32
C VAL A 63 -1.70 -1.71 3.65
N ALA A 64 -0.53 -2.33 3.67
CA ALA A 64 0.31 -2.39 4.86
C ALA A 64 1.78 -2.44 4.49
N ASP A 65 2.63 -2.11 5.47
CA ASP A 65 4.08 -2.24 5.33
C ASP A 65 4.44 -3.73 5.36
N PRO A 66 5.02 -4.27 4.29
CA PRO A 66 5.29 -5.71 4.20
C PRO A 66 6.33 -6.19 5.21
N THR A 67 7.21 -5.32 5.70
CA THR A 67 8.23 -5.72 6.67
C THR A 67 7.63 -6.13 8.02
N HIS A 68 6.45 -5.64 8.35
CA HIS A 68 5.73 -6.03 9.56
C HIS A 68 4.97 -7.35 9.38
N ILE A 69 4.67 -7.72 8.15
CA ILE A 69 3.92 -8.93 7.81
C ILE A 69 4.85 -10.11 7.59
N CYS A 70 5.93 -9.89 6.87
CA CYS A 70 6.90 -10.90 6.50
C CYS A 70 8.29 -10.44 6.91
N ASN A 71 8.80 -10.98 8.01
CA ASN A 71 10.10 -10.62 8.52
C ASN A 71 11.19 -10.92 7.47
N GLY A 72 12.03 -9.92 7.19
CA GLY A 72 13.07 -10.05 6.19
C GLY A 72 12.59 -9.91 4.75
N TYR A 73 11.41 -9.34 4.53
CA TYR A 73 10.91 -9.10 3.20
C TYR A 73 11.89 -8.24 2.40
N ASN A 74 12.36 -8.79 1.29
CA ASN A 74 13.37 -8.12 0.46
C ASN A 74 13.09 -8.42 -1.02
N PRO A 75 12.17 -7.67 -1.65
CA PRO A 75 11.83 -7.90 -3.05
C PRO A 75 12.96 -7.46 -3.97
N VAL A 76 13.17 -8.23 -5.02
CA VAL A 76 14.14 -7.87 -6.07
C VAL A 76 13.45 -6.89 -7.02
N VAL A 77 13.96 -5.67 -7.07
CA VAL A 77 13.40 -4.59 -7.89
C VAL A 77 14.44 -4.18 -8.93
N GLU A 78 14.05 -4.20 -10.19
CA GLU A 78 14.93 -3.78 -11.27
C GLU A 78 15.10 -2.26 -11.29
N ASP A 79 16.33 -1.79 -11.60
CA ASP A 79 16.64 -0.36 -11.63
C ASP A 79 15.77 0.40 -12.63
N GLU A 80 15.41 -0.22 -13.75
CA GLU A 80 14.55 0.42 -14.76
C GLU A 80 13.20 0.80 -14.19
N LEU A 81 12.65 -0.02 -13.28
CA LEU A 81 11.37 0.27 -12.64
C LEU A 81 11.50 1.43 -11.67
N LEU A 82 12.62 1.54 -10.98
CA LEU A 82 12.88 2.68 -10.08
C LEU A 82 13.05 3.97 -10.87
N GLU A 83 13.69 3.91 -12.04
CA GLU A 83 13.83 5.07 -12.91
C GLU A 83 12.48 5.58 -13.40
N SER A 84 11.51 4.69 -13.61
CA SER A 84 10.17 5.07 -14.08
C SER A 84 9.43 5.96 -13.08
N ILE A 85 9.81 5.92 -11.81
CA ILE A 85 9.22 6.74 -10.76
C ILE A 85 10.15 7.88 -10.32
N GLY A 86 11.13 8.23 -11.14
CA GLY A 86 12.02 9.38 -10.93
C GLY A 86 13.37 9.03 -10.35
N GLY A 87 13.68 7.74 -10.19
CA GLY A 87 14.94 7.29 -9.61
C GLY A 87 14.97 7.45 -8.10
N ILE A 88 15.73 6.59 -7.44
CA ILE A 88 15.85 6.60 -5.98
C ILE A 88 17.29 7.00 -5.63
N ASP A 89 17.47 8.19 -5.10
CA ASP A 89 18.77 8.68 -4.66
C ASP A 89 19.08 8.27 -3.24
N LYS A 90 18.05 8.20 -2.39
CA LYS A 90 18.20 7.86 -0.97
C LYS A 90 17.24 6.74 -0.59
N PRO A 91 17.68 5.76 0.22
CA PRO A 91 16.77 4.68 0.66
C PRO A 91 15.50 5.18 1.37
N GLU A 92 15.57 6.29 2.10
CA GLU A 92 14.43 6.85 2.79
C GLU A 92 13.36 7.43 1.86
N ASP A 93 13.68 7.64 0.59
CA ASP A 93 12.72 8.14 -0.40
C ASP A 93 11.85 7.02 -0.97
N VAL A 94 12.14 5.76 -0.64
CA VAL A 94 11.38 4.59 -1.08
C VAL A 94 10.41 4.15 -0.01
N PHE A 95 9.14 4.05 -0.37
CA PHE A 95 8.10 3.50 0.50
C PHE A 95 7.45 2.31 -0.21
N VAL A 96 7.46 1.15 0.45
CA VAL A 96 6.92 -0.09 -0.13
C VAL A 96 5.69 -0.51 0.65
N LEU A 97 4.62 -0.80 -0.08
CA LEU A 97 3.35 -1.27 0.49
C LEU A 97 2.90 -2.53 -0.24
N VAL A 98 2.12 -3.35 0.45
CA VAL A 98 1.46 -4.50 -0.18
C VAL A 98 -0.04 -4.37 0.01
N VAL A 99 -0.79 -4.79 -1.02
CA VAL A 99 -2.25 -4.76 -0.99
C VAL A 99 -2.74 -5.97 -0.23
N LEU A 100 -3.71 -5.73 0.66
CA LEU A 100 -4.34 -6.78 1.45
C LEU A 100 -5.68 -7.16 0.83
N THR A 101 -6.05 -8.43 0.98
CA THR A 101 -7.41 -8.91 0.68
C THR A 101 -8.07 -9.22 2.02
N VAL A 102 -9.17 -8.53 2.30
CA VAL A 102 -9.88 -8.63 3.58
C VAL A 102 -11.24 -9.29 3.36
N PRO A 103 -11.33 -10.63 3.50
CA PRO A 103 -12.59 -11.34 3.36
C PRO A 103 -13.43 -11.25 4.63
N SER A 104 -14.66 -11.77 4.56
CA SER A 104 -15.54 -11.82 5.73
C SER A 104 -14.92 -12.62 6.86
N ASP A 105 -14.24 -13.72 6.53
CA ASP A 105 -13.49 -14.52 7.50
C ASP A 105 -12.05 -13.99 7.58
N LEU A 106 -11.75 -13.25 8.63
CA LEU A 106 -10.45 -12.61 8.81
C LEU A 106 -9.28 -13.58 8.93
N THR A 107 -9.56 -14.86 9.27
CA THR A 107 -8.51 -15.88 9.31
C THR A 107 -7.95 -16.17 7.91
N LYS A 108 -8.68 -15.77 6.88
CA LYS A 108 -8.29 -15.96 5.48
C LYS A 108 -7.73 -14.70 4.83
N MET A 109 -7.48 -13.66 5.64
CA MET A 109 -6.90 -12.41 5.14
C MET A 109 -5.51 -12.66 4.58
N THR A 110 -5.23 -12.08 3.40
CA THR A 110 -3.97 -12.28 2.70
C THR A 110 -3.35 -10.96 2.24
N ALA A 111 -2.04 -11.00 2.00
CA ALA A 111 -1.29 -9.90 1.42
C ALA A 111 -0.62 -10.36 0.12
N ASN A 112 -0.56 -9.47 -0.85
CA ASN A 112 0.11 -9.75 -2.11
C ASN A 112 1.58 -9.37 -2.01
N LEU A 113 2.42 -10.30 -1.58
CA LEU A 113 3.87 -10.08 -1.45
C LEU A 113 4.59 -10.15 -2.80
N LYS A 114 3.94 -10.71 -3.82
CA LYS A 114 4.52 -10.88 -5.15
C LYS A 114 4.45 -9.61 -6.00
N ALA A 115 3.53 -8.71 -5.70
CA ALA A 115 3.31 -7.51 -6.50
C ALA A 115 3.20 -6.26 -5.60
N PRO A 116 4.30 -5.87 -4.94
CA PRO A 116 4.28 -4.70 -4.06
C PRO A 116 4.10 -3.39 -4.82
N LEU A 117 3.61 -2.39 -4.11
CA LEU A 117 3.55 -1.02 -4.60
C LEU A 117 4.81 -0.31 -4.11
N VAL A 118 5.55 0.26 -5.04
CA VAL A 118 6.77 1.01 -4.73
C VAL A 118 6.51 2.49 -4.99
N ILE A 119 6.70 3.31 -3.99
CA ILE A 119 6.40 4.74 -4.05
C ILE A 119 7.67 5.55 -3.80
N ASN A 120 7.94 6.50 -4.69
CA ASN A 120 8.99 7.49 -4.50
C ASN A 120 8.37 8.70 -3.80
N THR A 121 8.75 8.92 -2.55
CA THR A 121 8.17 9.99 -1.74
C THR A 121 8.62 11.38 -2.18
N ASP A 122 9.76 11.47 -2.87
CA ASP A 122 10.28 12.74 -3.40
C ASP A 122 9.50 13.19 -4.63
N THR A 123 9.29 12.28 -5.60
CA THR A 123 8.60 12.61 -6.86
C THR A 123 7.09 12.43 -6.78
N ARG A 124 6.59 11.77 -5.76
CA ARG A 124 5.18 11.40 -5.59
C ARG A 124 4.67 10.50 -6.71
N LYS A 125 5.56 9.68 -7.24
CA LYS A 125 5.24 8.70 -8.28
C LYS A 125 5.36 7.30 -7.70
N GLY A 126 4.47 6.41 -8.15
CA GLY A 126 4.46 5.04 -7.70
C GLY A 126 4.28 4.07 -8.85
N CYS A 127 4.62 2.81 -8.60
CA CYS A 127 4.38 1.73 -9.56
C CYS A 127 4.13 0.44 -8.79
N GLN A 128 3.36 -0.44 -9.41
CA GLN A 128 3.20 -1.80 -8.92
C GLN A 128 4.12 -2.68 -9.76
N ILE A 129 4.93 -3.50 -9.09
CA ILE A 129 5.89 -4.36 -9.76
C ILE A 129 5.63 -5.81 -9.39
N ILE A 130 5.92 -6.72 -10.32
CA ILE A 130 5.88 -8.15 -10.03
C ILE A 130 7.32 -8.58 -9.81
N VAL A 131 7.62 -9.01 -8.57
CA VAL A 131 8.99 -9.37 -8.21
C VAL A 131 9.32 -10.79 -8.65
N SER A 132 10.59 -11.04 -8.94
CA SER A 132 11.07 -12.34 -9.40
C SER A 132 11.26 -13.35 -8.28
N ASN A 133 11.22 -12.91 -7.02
CA ASN A 133 11.40 -13.79 -5.87
C ASN A 133 10.30 -14.88 -5.83
N GLU A 134 10.69 -16.13 -5.97
CA GLU A 134 9.75 -17.25 -5.99
C GLU A 134 9.15 -17.53 -4.61
N GLU A 135 9.85 -17.15 -3.54
CA GLU A 135 9.39 -17.33 -2.17
C GLU A 135 8.20 -16.44 -1.80
N TYR A 136 7.96 -15.37 -2.55
CA TYR A 136 6.85 -14.46 -2.25
C TYR A 136 5.59 -14.85 -3.00
N GLN A 137 4.47 -14.86 -2.28
CA GLN A 137 3.18 -15.34 -2.77
C GLN A 137 2.22 -14.18 -3.01
N VAL A 138 1.30 -14.37 -3.98
CA VAL A 138 0.21 -13.44 -4.26
C VAL A 138 -0.77 -13.40 -3.09
N ARG A 139 -0.95 -14.54 -2.40
CA ARG A 139 -1.89 -14.68 -1.28
C ARG A 139 -1.19 -15.23 -0.04
N TYR A 140 -0.35 -14.37 0.55
CA TYR A 140 0.34 -14.71 1.79
C TYR A 140 -0.60 -14.49 2.96
N ASN A 141 -0.87 -15.53 3.77
CA ASN A 141 -1.79 -15.44 4.91
C ASN A 141 -1.21 -14.51 5.99
N VAL A 142 -2.01 -13.54 6.45
CA VAL A 142 -1.58 -12.53 7.41
C VAL A 142 -2.37 -12.58 8.72
N TYR A 143 -3.03 -13.68 9.00
CA TYR A 143 -3.84 -13.82 10.22
C TYR A 143 -3.04 -13.53 11.49
N ASP A 144 -1.83 -14.05 11.59
CA ASP A 144 -0.98 -13.82 12.76
C ASP A 144 -0.64 -12.34 12.94
N TYR A 145 -0.42 -11.63 11.84
CA TYR A 145 -0.19 -10.18 11.88
C TYR A 145 -1.40 -9.45 12.42
N VAL A 146 -2.60 -9.81 11.96
CA VAL A 146 -3.85 -9.20 12.41
C VAL A 146 -4.07 -9.47 13.90
N GLN A 147 -3.76 -10.67 14.36
CA GLN A 147 -3.86 -11.02 15.79
C GLN A 147 -2.91 -10.18 16.63
N SER A 148 -1.70 -9.90 16.13
CA SER A 148 -0.75 -9.07 16.84
C SER A 148 -1.25 -7.62 17.00
N LEU A 149 -1.95 -7.09 15.99
CA LEU A 149 -2.55 -5.76 16.07
C LEU A 149 -3.64 -5.71 17.15
N LYS A 150 -4.49 -6.73 17.22
CA LYS A 150 -5.54 -6.80 18.23
C LYS A 150 -4.99 -6.88 19.65
N LYS A 151 -3.89 -7.61 19.83
CA LYS A 151 -3.23 -7.73 21.14
C LYS A 151 -2.68 -6.38 21.60
N GLU A 152 -2.12 -5.59 20.68
CA GLU A 152 -1.62 -4.25 21.00
C GLU A 152 -2.77 -3.32 21.39
N GLU A 153 -3.91 -3.40 20.71
CA GLU A 153 -5.09 -2.62 21.05
C GLU A 153 -5.69 -3.02 22.39
N GLY A 154 -5.58 -4.31 22.74
CA GLY A 154 -6.11 -4.83 24.00
C GLY A 154 -5.26 -4.59 25.22
N LYS A 155 -4.08 -3.99 25.06
CA LYS A 155 -3.13 -3.71 26.16
C LYS A 155 -3.24 -2.30 26.72
N CYS A 156 -4.30 -1.63 26.42
CA CYS A 156 -4.52 -0.29 26.96
C CYS A 156 -4.80 -0.29 28.45
#